data_9e38b39979079ad75c8ca3f3d55da46f
#
_entry.id   9e38b39979079ad75c8ca3f3d55da46f
#
_cell.length_a   1.000
_cell.length_b   1.000
_cell.length_c   1.000
_cell.angle_alpha   90.00
_cell.angle_beta   90.00
_cell.angle_gamma   90.00
#
_symmetry.space_group_name_H-M   'P 1'
#
loop_
_entity.id
_entity.type
_entity.pdbx_description
1 polymer ?
#
loop_
_entity_poly.entity_id
_entity_poly.type
_entity_poly.pdbx_seq_one_letter_code
_entity_poly.pdbx_strand_id
1 'polypeptide(L)'
;MRRKLALSLPVLTKEDFLMDIDAAEMVGRATQQIITRGSYITEAGTEHDIQESLHQAHAQMVTFRPDTVIPQGTAKYSQAMTFVHNQTALMVAHARQRRGYRVAVLNFTNPRNLGGGWLHGVQSQEAALARSSGLMHCLGSHSWYRNRTHRTNPFYDDTVIVTPHVPVFRGHEGDLLETPLHYAMISAAAVHATNVQLYMPQRESEIPLQMARRATRIIEAAATTNANVLILGAWGVGEFGHTPELIATAFQVALESRATRAFAIIDFAIPDIAPMTPVYVAFRNRFHEQSV
;
A
#
# COMPACT_ATOMS: atom_id res chain seq x y z
N MET A 1 26.18 16.11 -0.84
CA MET A 1 24.74 16.48 -0.89
C MET A 1 23.77 15.32 -0.53
N ARG A 2 24.28 14.09 -0.23
CA ARG A 2 23.47 12.86 0.03
C ARG A 2 22.89 12.72 1.45
N ARG A 3 23.34 13.48 2.45
CA ARG A 3 22.94 13.31 3.87
C ARG A 3 21.58 13.94 4.27
N LYS A 4 20.93 14.73 3.43
CA LYS A 4 19.68 15.43 3.78
C LYS A 4 18.38 14.70 3.41
N LEU A 5 18.47 13.52 2.76
CA LEU A 5 17.29 12.78 2.30
C LEU A 5 16.84 11.67 3.28
N ALA A 6 17.69 11.27 4.22
CA ALA A 6 17.27 10.37 5.29
C ALA A 6 16.26 11.11 6.18
N LEU A 7 15.06 10.56 6.29
CA LEU A 7 14.08 10.97 7.30
C LEU A 7 14.68 10.57 8.67
N SER A 8 15.20 11.50 9.46
CA SER A 8 15.34 11.27 10.90
C SER A 8 13.93 11.37 11.50
N LEU A 9 13.19 10.28 11.43
CA LEU A 9 11.85 10.18 11.98
C LEU A 9 11.96 9.62 13.41
N PRO A 10 11.09 10.03 14.36
CA PRO A 10 11.13 9.52 15.72
C PRO A 10 10.99 8.00 15.75
N VAL A 11 11.64 7.36 16.73
CA VAL A 11 11.40 5.95 17.05
C VAL A 11 10.01 5.88 17.69
N LEU A 12 9.10 5.18 17.05
CA LEU A 12 7.71 5.06 17.48
C LEU A 12 7.53 3.90 18.45
N THR A 13 6.62 4.08 19.41
CA THR A 13 6.20 3.04 20.38
C THR A 13 5.01 2.25 19.81
N LYS A 14 4.58 1.22 20.54
CA LYS A 14 3.40 0.42 20.14
C LYS A 14 2.14 1.25 20.04
N GLU A 15 1.98 2.23 20.90
CA GLU A 15 0.84 3.13 20.98
C GLU A 15 0.77 4.08 19.77
N ASP A 16 1.93 4.37 19.16
CA ASP A 16 2.00 5.21 17.96
C ASP A 16 1.53 4.49 16.68
N PHE A 17 1.35 3.16 16.69
CA PHE A 17 1.00 2.37 15.50
C PHE A 17 -0.42 1.81 15.49
N LEU A 18 -1.01 1.58 16.65
CA LEU A 18 -2.28 0.86 16.77
C LEU A 18 -3.34 1.76 17.43
N MET A 19 -4.35 2.06 16.65
CA MET A 19 -5.58 2.64 17.15
C MET A 19 -6.34 1.60 17.99
N ASP A 20 -7.03 2.01 19.06
CA ASP A 20 -7.99 1.13 19.71
C ASP A 20 -9.05 0.60 18.73
N ILE A 21 -9.52 -0.64 18.93
CA ILE A 21 -10.44 -1.30 17.98
C ILE A 21 -11.74 -0.50 17.85
N ASP A 22 -12.30 -0.02 18.96
CA ASP A 22 -13.55 0.75 18.95
C ASP A 22 -13.32 2.11 18.30
N ALA A 23 -12.21 2.77 18.58
CA ALA A 23 -11.83 4.03 17.92
C ALA A 23 -11.64 3.82 16.42
N ALA A 24 -10.99 2.75 16.00
CA ALA A 24 -10.79 2.42 14.58
C ALA A 24 -12.11 2.13 13.87
N GLU A 25 -13.07 1.48 14.53
CA GLU A 25 -14.42 1.28 14.00
C GLU A 25 -15.15 2.61 13.84
N MET A 26 -15.11 3.49 14.85
CA MET A 26 -15.73 4.82 14.78
C MET A 26 -15.13 5.65 13.64
N VAL A 27 -13.80 5.66 13.48
CA VAL A 27 -13.11 6.33 12.38
C VAL A 27 -13.55 5.74 11.03
N GLY A 28 -13.65 4.41 10.92
CA GLY A 28 -14.14 3.74 9.70
C GLY A 28 -15.56 4.19 9.31
N ARG A 29 -16.49 4.20 10.26
CA ARG A 29 -17.87 4.66 10.05
C ARG A 29 -17.95 6.15 9.67
N ALA A 30 -17.17 7.00 10.35
CA ALA A 30 -17.08 8.41 10.02
C ALA A 30 -16.48 8.64 8.61
N THR A 31 -15.45 7.87 8.23
CA THR A 31 -14.90 7.90 6.88
C THR A 31 -15.93 7.48 5.82
N GLN A 32 -16.74 6.46 6.09
CA GLN A 32 -17.81 6.06 5.19
C GLN A 32 -18.83 7.19 4.97
N GLN A 33 -19.17 7.93 6.04
CA GLN A 33 -20.05 9.09 5.94
C GLN A 33 -19.42 10.22 5.10
N ILE A 34 -18.12 10.51 5.28
CA ILE A 34 -17.39 11.49 4.48
C ILE A 34 -17.41 11.10 3.00
N ILE A 35 -17.13 9.84 2.68
CA ILE A 35 -17.18 9.32 1.31
C ILE A 35 -18.58 9.46 0.70
N THR A 36 -19.61 9.16 1.47
CA THR A 36 -21.01 9.25 1.01
C THR A 36 -21.46 10.70 0.81
N ARG A 37 -21.03 11.60 1.70
CA ARG A 37 -21.35 13.04 1.63
C ARG A 37 -20.54 13.75 0.55
N GLY A 38 -19.31 13.30 0.29
CA GLY A 38 -18.35 13.95 -0.61
C GLY A 38 -17.64 15.14 -0.01
N SER A 39 -17.75 15.38 1.32
CA SER A 39 -17.07 16.48 2.01
C SER A 39 -16.76 16.14 3.47
N TYR A 40 -15.82 16.87 4.08
CA TYR A 40 -15.54 16.81 5.51
C TYR A 40 -15.23 18.21 6.06
N ILE A 41 -15.39 18.36 7.36
CA ILE A 41 -15.10 19.61 8.08
C ILE A 41 -13.95 19.33 9.05
N THR A 42 -12.89 20.13 8.97
CA THR A 42 -11.72 20.03 9.87
C THR A 42 -12.06 20.51 11.29
N GLU A 43 -11.16 20.27 12.23
CA GLU A 43 -11.29 20.81 13.60
C GLU A 43 -11.31 22.34 13.62
N ALA A 44 -10.62 22.99 12.67
CA ALA A 44 -10.64 24.44 12.50
C ALA A 44 -11.95 24.96 11.89
N GLY A 45 -12.92 24.08 11.54
CA GLY A 45 -14.20 24.44 10.95
C GLY A 45 -14.16 24.66 9.43
N THR A 46 -13.08 24.35 8.76
CA THR A 46 -12.94 24.46 7.29
C THR A 46 -13.61 23.28 6.61
N GLU A 47 -14.56 23.52 5.71
CA GLU A 47 -15.15 22.46 4.88
C GLU A 47 -14.33 22.21 3.61
N HIS A 48 -14.03 20.94 3.33
CA HIS A 48 -13.37 20.48 2.13
C HIS A 48 -14.30 19.60 1.31
N ASP A 49 -14.62 20.02 0.10
CA ASP A 49 -15.29 19.20 -0.91
C ASP A 49 -14.24 18.26 -1.55
N ILE A 50 -14.52 16.96 -1.52
CA ILE A 50 -13.70 15.90 -2.14
C ILE A 50 -14.47 15.11 -3.19
N GLN A 51 -15.70 15.51 -3.52
CA GLN A 51 -16.58 14.76 -4.42
C GLN A 51 -15.97 14.60 -5.81
N GLU A 52 -15.47 15.70 -6.37
CA GLU A 52 -14.81 15.67 -7.69
C GLU A 52 -13.54 14.80 -7.66
N SER A 53 -12.74 14.88 -6.58
CA SER A 53 -11.55 14.02 -6.42
C SER A 53 -11.91 12.53 -6.34
N LEU A 54 -13.00 12.17 -5.65
CA LEU A 54 -13.51 10.80 -5.58
C LEU A 54 -13.94 10.30 -6.98
N HIS A 55 -14.68 11.11 -7.72
CA HIS A 55 -15.15 10.77 -9.06
C HIS A 55 -13.98 10.62 -10.04
N GLN A 56 -13.01 11.53 -10.03
CA GLN A 56 -11.83 11.47 -10.89
C GLN A 56 -10.97 10.24 -10.56
N ALA A 57 -10.72 9.94 -9.29
CA ALA A 57 -9.97 8.76 -8.87
C ALA A 57 -10.64 7.47 -9.37
N HIS A 58 -11.97 7.37 -9.26
CA HIS A 58 -12.74 6.23 -9.75
C HIS A 58 -12.72 6.14 -11.29
N ALA A 59 -12.94 7.24 -12.00
CA ALA A 59 -13.01 7.27 -13.46
C ALA A 59 -11.67 6.95 -14.14
N GLN A 60 -10.56 7.33 -13.49
CA GLN A 60 -9.20 7.10 -14.00
C GLN A 60 -8.59 5.78 -13.52
N MET A 61 -9.34 4.95 -12.83
CA MET A 61 -8.87 3.65 -12.34
C MET A 61 -8.52 2.73 -13.51
N VAL A 62 -7.34 2.09 -13.44
CA VAL A 62 -6.87 1.16 -14.46
C VAL A 62 -6.67 -0.22 -13.83
N THR A 63 -7.13 -1.25 -14.53
CA THR A 63 -6.96 -2.64 -14.11
C THR A 63 -6.04 -3.38 -15.09
N PHE A 64 -4.89 -3.79 -14.60
CA PHE A 64 -3.97 -4.67 -15.33
C PHE A 64 -4.25 -6.12 -14.95
N ARG A 65 -4.95 -6.84 -15.81
CA ARG A 65 -5.26 -8.27 -15.66
C ARG A 65 -4.00 -9.12 -15.88
N PRO A 66 -3.98 -10.41 -15.50
CA PRO A 66 -2.80 -11.28 -15.63
C PRO A 66 -2.18 -11.32 -17.02
N ASP A 67 -3.01 -11.27 -18.05
CA ASP A 67 -2.66 -11.31 -19.48
C ASP A 67 -2.39 -9.93 -20.09
N THR A 68 -2.67 -8.86 -19.34
CA THR A 68 -2.44 -7.49 -19.80
C THR A 68 -0.96 -7.13 -19.73
N VAL A 69 -0.40 -6.67 -20.85
CA VAL A 69 0.92 -6.05 -20.87
C VAL A 69 0.82 -4.67 -20.22
N ILE A 70 1.63 -4.45 -19.19
CA ILE A 70 1.70 -3.16 -18.51
C ILE A 70 2.59 -2.24 -19.35
N PRO A 71 2.12 -1.04 -19.74
CA PRO A 71 2.95 -0.09 -20.48
C PRO A 71 4.21 0.28 -19.70
N GLN A 72 5.33 0.39 -20.38
CA GLN A 72 6.56 0.83 -19.72
C GLN A 72 6.42 2.28 -19.27
N GLY A 73 6.62 2.49 -17.97
CA GLY A 73 6.70 3.84 -17.40
C GLY A 73 7.92 4.59 -17.93
N THR A 74 7.82 5.91 -17.98
CA THR A 74 8.94 6.76 -18.40
C THR A 74 10.08 6.70 -17.38
N ALA A 75 11.27 6.32 -17.81
CA ALA A 75 12.48 6.38 -16.98
C ALA A 75 12.86 7.86 -16.77
N LYS A 76 12.79 8.32 -15.53
CA LYS A 76 13.09 9.71 -15.12
C LYS A 76 14.39 9.80 -14.34
N TYR A 77 14.85 8.69 -13.78
CA TYR A 77 16.02 8.60 -12.89
C TYR A 77 16.95 7.49 -13.36
N SER A 78 18.24 7.63 -13.07
CA SER A 78 19.23 6.57 -13.36
C SER A 78 19.00 5.34 -12.48
N GLN A 79 18.67 5.58 -11.22
CA GLN A 79 18.39 4.57 -10.21
C GLN A 79 17.50 5.18 -9.11
N ALA A 80 16.59 4.40 -8.54
CA ALA A 80 15.85 4.77 -7.35
C ALA A 80 16.72 4.60 -6.09
N MET A 81 16.60 5.55 -5.15
CA MET A 81 17.11 5.36 -3.79
C MET A 81 16.11 4.52 -3.00
N THR A 82 16.61 3.53 -2.24
CA THR A 82 15.76 2.65 -1.42
C THR A 82 15.98 2.92 0.06
N PHE A 83 14.90 3.02 0.83
CA PHE A 83 14.93 3.21 2.28
C PHE A 83 13.95 2.26 2.97
N VAL A 84 14.27 1.87 4.21
CA VAL A 84 13.40 1.10 5.08
C VAL A 84 13.09 1.90 6.33
N HIS A 85 11.80 2.05 6.64
CA HIS A 85 11.30 2.84 7.75
C HIS A 85 10.50 1.97 8.71
N ASN A 86 10.75 2.11 10.01
CA ASN A 86 9.86 1.55 11.03
C ASN A 86 8.69 2.50 11.26
N GLN A 87 7.78 2.56 10.29
CA GLN A 87 6.64 3.48 10.24
C GLN A 87 5.52 2.90 9.39
N THR A 88 4.29 3.43 9.56
CA THR A 88 3.16 3.09 8.70
C THR A 88 3.32 3.68 7.29
N ALA A 89 2.66 3.07 6.30
CA ALA A 89 2.65 3.58 4.94
C ALA A 89 2.11 5.02 4.85
N LEU A 90 1.09 5.36 5.64
CA LEU A 90 0.53 6.71 5.70
C LEU A 90 1.53 7.73 6.24
N MET A 91 2.26 7.41 7.32
CA MET A 91 3.27 8.30 7.89
C MET A 91 4.36 8.64 6.87
N VAL A 92 4.90 7.59 6.20
CA VAL A 92 5.93 7.77 5.16
C VAL A 92 5.37 8.57 3.99
N ALA A 93 4.14 8.27 3.54
CA ALA A 93 3.48 8.96 2.44
C ALA A 93 3.29 10.46 2.73
N HIS A 94 2.75 10.80 3.92
CA HIS A 94 2.58 12.18 4.36
C HIS A 94 3.91 12.92 4.42
N ALA A 95 4.95 12.30 4.99
CA ALA A 95 6.27 12.92 5.09
C ALA A 95 6.89 13.19 3.72
N ARG A 96 6.70 12.29 2.74
CA ARG A 96 7.17 12.47 1.36
C ARG A 96 6.39 13.56 0.64
N GLN A 97 5.06 13.57 0.75
CA GLN A 97 4.25 14.60 0.07
C GLN A 97 4.48 16.00 0.62
N ARG A 98 4.66 16.17 1.94
CA ARG A 98 5.05 17.46 2.54
C ARG A 98 6.38 18.02 2.00
N ARG A 99 7.22 17.15 1.42
CA ARG A 99 8.48 17.53 0.74
C ARG A 99 8.30 17.76 -0.76
N GLY A 100 7.06 17.77 -1.27
CA GLY A 100 6.74 18.02 -2.67
C GLY A 100 6.84 16.80 -3.59
N TYR A 101 6.98 15.57 -3.04
CA TYR A 101 6.96 14.36 -3.86
C TYR A 101 5.53 13.95 -4.21
N ARG A 102 5.36 13.35 -5.39
CA ARG A 102 4.13 12.66 -5.78
C ARG A 102 4.25 11.19 -5.40
N VAL A 103 3.30 10.71 -4.63
CA VAL A 103 3.39 9.43 -3.93
C VAL A 103 2.48 8.39 -4.56
N ALA A 104 2.99 7.16 -4.74
CA ALA A 104 2.22 5.94 -4.93
C ALA A 104 2.39 5.03 -3.71
N VAL A 105 1.30 4.39 -3.27
CA VAL A 105 1.30 3.49 -2.10
C VAL A 105 0.74 2.13 -2.52
N LEU A 106 1.45 1.05 -2.18
CA LEU A 106 0.93 -0.30 -2.34
C LEU A 106 -0.14 -0.57 -1.28
N ASN A 107 -1.34 -0.91 -1.72
CA ASN A 107 -2.42 -1.43 -0.90
C ASN A 107 -2.35 -2.97 -0.85
N PHE A 108 -2.21 -3.53 0.36
CA PHE A 108 -2.13 -4.98 0.59
C PHE A 108 -3.53 -5.60 0.55
N THR A 109 -4.12 -5.61 -0.63
CA THR A 109 -5.53 -5.90 -0.77
C THR A 109 -5.90 -7.34 -0.42
N ASN A 110 -7.03 -7.49 0.30
CA ASN A 110 -7.62 -8.79 0.60
C ASN A 110 -8.75 -9.09 -0.42
N PRO A 111 -8.57 -10.07 -1.33
CA PRO A 111 -9.56 -10.37 -2.37
C PRO A 111 -10.89 -10.91 -1.84
N ARG A 112 -10.92 -11.38 -0.61
CA ARG A 112 -12.10 -11.98 0.04
C ARG A 112 -12.86 -11.00 0.92
N ASN A 113 -12.16 -9.99 1.43
CA ASN A 113 -12.69 -9.01 2.35
C ASN A 113 -12.16 -7.62 1.98
N LEU A 114 -12.86 -6.98 1.06
CA LEU A 114 -12.50 -5.64 0.56
C LEU A 114 -12.35 -4.64 1.72
N GLY A 115 -11.21 -3.94 1.73
CA GLY A 115 -10.87 -2.99 2.77
C GLY A 115 -10.41 -3.65 4.08
N GLY A 116 -10.17 -4.99 4.08
CA GLY A 116 -9.54 -5.70 5.19
C GLY A 116 -10.27 -5.59 6.53
N GLY A 117 -11.61 -5.37 6.52
CA GLY A 117 -12.39 -5.21 7.76
C GLY A 117 -12.33 -3.79 8.37
N TRP A 118 -12.09 -2.78 7.56
CA TRP A 118 -11.91 -1.38 7.97
C TRP A 118 -13.08 -0.77 8.77
N LEU A 119 -14.31 -1.28 8.58
CA LEU A 119 -15.52 -0.88 9.33
C LEU A 119 -15.69 -1.61 10.67
N HIS A 120 -14.82 -2.57 10.97
CA HIS A 120 -14.86 -3.40 12.18
C HIS A 120 -13.58 -3.28 13.01
N GLY A 121 -12.86 -2.18 12.91
CA GLY A 121 -11.68 -1.88 13.71
C GLY A 121 -10.44 -2.74 13.43
N VAL A 122 -10.43 -3.53 12.34
CA VAL A 122 -9.26 -4.38 12.01
C VAL A 122 -8.01 -3.52 11.75
N GLN A 123 -6.88 -3.95 12.34
CA GLN A 123 -5.59 -3.23 12.28
C GLN A 123 -4.69 -3.77 11.16
N SER A 124 -5.18 -3.79 9.91
CA SER A 124 -4.37 -4.13 8.74
C SER A 124 -3.97 -2.87 7.95
N GLN A 125 -2.93 -2.98 7.12
CA GLN A 125 -2.48 -1.89 6.26
C GLN A 125 -3.59 -1.44 5.29
N GLU A 126 -4.32 -2.40 4.67
CA GLU A 126 -5.46 -2.09 3.81
C GLU A 126 -6.57 -1.36 4.59
N ALA A 127 -6.88 -1.82 5.81
CA ALA A 127 -7.90 -1.19 6.64
C ALA A 127 -7.50 0.24 7.06
N ALA A 128 -6.23 0.48 7.34
CA ALA A 128 -5.72 1.81 7.63
C ALA A 128 -5.85 2.76 6.43
N LEU A 129 -5.48 2.32 5.21
CA LEU A 129 -5.67 3.10 3.99
C LEU A 129 -7.15 3.36 3.71
N ALA A 130 -8.01 2.35 3.90
CA ALA A 130 -9.45 2.47 3.72
C ALA A 130 -10.08 3.49 4.69
N ARG A 131 -9.65 3.51 5.96
CA ARG A 131 -10.13 4.47 6.96
C ARG A 131 -9.64 5.90 6.73
N SER A 132 -8.54 6.06 6.01
CA SER A 132 -7.91 7.38 5.85
C SER A 132 -8.22 8.07 4.52
N SER A 133 -8.93 7.40 3.60
CA SER A 133 -9.03 7.87 2.22
C SER A 133 -10.33 7.51 1.52
N GLY A 134 -10.49 8.04 0.31
CA GLY A 134 -11.56 7.69 -0.62
C GLY A 134 -11.35 6.36 -1.36
N LEU A 135 -10.38 5.52 -0.99
CA LEU A 135 -10.08 4.27 -1.70
C LEU A 135 -11.29 3.34 -1.84
N MET A 136 -12.12 3.24 -0.81
CA MET A 136 -13.30 2.37 -0.82
C MET A 136 -14.42 2.87 -1.73
N HIS A 137 -14.48 4.16 -2.04
CA HIS A 137 -15.34 4.68 -3.11
C HIS A 137 -14.97 4.09 -4.47
N CYS A 138 -13.69 3.98 -4.74
CA CYS A 138 -13.17 3.45 -6.01
C CYS A 138 -13.32 1.93 -6.10
N LEU A 139 -12.88 1.19 -5.08
CA LEU A 139 -12.81 -0.27 -5.11
C LEU A 139 -14.15 -0.97 -4.79
N GLY A 140 -15.08 -0.30 -4.11
CA GLY A 140 -16.34 -0.90 -3.62
C GLY A 140 -17.21 -1.55 -4.69
N SER A 141 -17.20 -1.02 -5.91
CA SER A 141 -17.95 -1.55 -7.06
C SER A 141 -17.10 -2.41 -8.00
N HIS A 142 -15.79 -2.53 -7.79
CA HIS A 142 -14.88 -3.16 -8.73
C HIS A 142 -15.13 -4.68 -8.85
N SER A 143 -15.29 -5.17 -10.10
CA SER A 143 -15.70 -6.54 -10.39
C SER A 143 -14.72 -7.61 -9.91
N TRP A 144 -13.44 -7.29 -9.80
CA TRP A 144 -12.39 -8.21 -9.36
C TRP A 144 -12.69 -8.76 -7.95
N TYR A 145 -13.17 -7.93 -7.01
CA TYR A 145 -13.53 -8.38 -5.66
C TYR A 145 -14.76 -9.28 -5.60
N ARG A 146 -15.57 -9.30 -6.67
CA ARG A 146 -16.75 -10.19 -6.80
C ARG A 146 -16.42 -11.53 -7.45
N ASN A 147 -15.15 -11.75 -7.82
CA ASN A 147 -14.73 -13.00 -8.46
C ASN A 147 -14.77 -14.16 -7.44
N ARG A 148 -15.65 -15.13 -7.70
CA ARG A 148 -15.83 -16.29 -6.83
C ARG A 148 -14.60 -17.19 -6.73
N THR A 149 -13.73 -17.21 -7.74
CA THR A 149 -12.49 -18.00 -7.72
C THR A 149 -11.54 -17.59 -6.60
N HIS A 150 -11.60 -16.35 -6.12
CA HIS A 150 -10.82 -15.89 -4.97
C HIS A 150 -11.17 -16.61 -3.67
N ARG A 151 -12.35 -17.27 -3.58
CA ARG A 151 -12.74 -18.05 -2.40
C ARG A 151 -12.13 -19.45 -2.39
N THR A 152 -11.80 -20.00 -3.56
CA THR A 152 -11.35 -21.40 -3.72
C THR A 152 -9.88 -21.49 -4.11
N ASN A 153 -9.30 -20.47 -4.74
CA ASN A 153 -7.92 -20.44 -5.16
C ASN A 153 -7.09 -19.45 -4.31
N PRO A 154 -6.24 -19.93 -3.38
CA PRO A 154 -5.43 -19.05 -2.53
C PRO A 154 -4.26 -18.39 -3.26
N PHE A 155 -3.97 -18.77 -4.49
CA PHE A 155 -3.01 -18.03 -5.34
C PHE A 155 -3.62 -16.73 -5.84
N TYR A 156 -4.97 -16.63 -5.89
CA TYR A 156 -5.65 -15.52 -6.56
C TYR A 156 -5.21 -15.37 -8.02
N ASP A 157 -5.06 -14.14 -8.51
CA ASP A 157 -4.49 -13.87 -9.83
C ASP A 157 -3.49 -12.68 -9.77
N ASP A 158 -2.83 -12.41 -10.90
CA ASP A 158 -1.83 -11.35 -11.02
C ASP A 158 -2.43 -9.98 -11.37
N THR A 159 -3.70 -9.79 -11.11
CA THR A 159 -4.36 -8.50 -11.32
C THR A 159 -3.74 -7.43 -10.41
N VAL A 160 -3.44 -6.29 -10.99
CA VAL A 160 -3.05 -5.07 -10.28
C VAL A 160 -4.03 -3.96 -10.65
N ILE A 161 -4.60 -3.31 -9.64
CA ILE A 161 -5.52 -2.19 -9.83
C ILE A 161 -4.80 -0.91 -9.43
N VAL A 162 -4.69 0.03 -10.35
CA VAL A 162 -4.13 1.37 -10.12
C VAL A 162 -5.28 2.35 -9.96
N THR A 163 -5.34 3.00 -8.83
CA THR A 163 -6.30 4.07 -8.53
C THR A 163 -5.52 5.36 -8.35
N PRO A 164 -5.43 6.23 -9.37
CA PRO A 164 -4.68 7.48 -9.27
C PRO A 164 -5.46 8.52 -8.45
N HIS A 165 -4.74 9.46 -7.85
CA HIS A 165 -5.29 10.64 -7.20
C HIS A 165 -6.36 10.41 -6.13
N VAL A 166 -6.25 9.30 -5.38
CA VAL A 166 -7.17 9.00 -4.28
C VAL A 166 -7.04 10.09 -3.21
N PRO A 167 -8.14 10.78 -2.84
CA PRO A 167 -8.10 11.77 -1.77
C PRO A 167 -7.89 11.08 -0.44
N VAL A 168 -6.87 11.53 0.30
CA VAL A 168 -6.52 11.09 1.66
C VAL A 168 -6.78 12.26 2.59
N PHE A 169 -7.70 12.10 3.50
CA PHE A 169 -8.21 13.16 4.36
C PHE A 169 -8.03 12.88 5.85
N ARG A 170 -7.36 11.76 6.21
CA ARG A 170 -6.97 11.45 7.59
C ARG A 170 -5.51 11.07 7.72
N GLY A 171 -4.94 11.44 8.87
CA GLY A 171 -3.66 10.97 9.34
C GLY A 171 -3.69 9.49 9.80
N HIS A 172 -2.54 8.98 10.24
CA HIS A 172 -2.43 7.60 10.71
C HIS A 172 -3.13 7.35 12.04
N GLU A 173 -3.32 8.37 12.85
CA GLU A 173 -4.08 8.34 14.12
C GLU A 173 -5.59 8.49 13.91
N GLY A 174 -6.03 8.73 12.67
CA GLY A 174 -7.43 8.92 12.33
C GLY A 174 -7.92 10.36 12.39
N ASP A 175 -7.05 11.30 12.75
CA ASP A 175 -7.26 12.75 12.74
C ASP A 175 -7.58 13.26 11.33
N LEU A 176 -8.47 14.23 11.19
CA LEU A 176 -8.75 14.87 9.92
C LEU A 176 -7.63 15.82 9.52
N LEU A 177 -7.18 15.73 8.28
CA LEU A 177 -6.17 16.61 7.73
C LEU A 177 -6.78 17.98 7.40
N GLU A 178 -6.05 19.05 7.72
CA GLU A 178 -6.43 20.43 7.38
C GLU A 178 -6.51 20.67 5.85
N THR A 179 -5.84 19.85 5.07
CA THR A 179 -5.93 19.85 3.60
C THR A 179 -5.81 18.43 3.09
N PRO A 180 -6.72 17.97 2.22
CA PRO A 180 -6.64 16.62 1.68
C PRO A 180 -5.39 16.44 0.83
N LEU A 181 -4.76 15.28 0.97
CA LEU A 181 -3.63 14.84 0.15
C LEU A 181 -4.13 13.90 -0.95
N HIS A 182 -3.30 13.66 -1.97
CA HIS A 182 -3.70 12.78 -3.09
C HIS A 182 -2.58 11.80 -3.38
N TYR A 183 -2.87 10.49 -3.28
CA TYR A 183 -1.93 9.42 -3.62
C TYR A 183 -2.44 8.58 -4.78
N ALA A 184 -1.52 8.04 -5.57
CA ALA A 184 -1.85 6.87 -6.37
C ALA A 184 -1.84 5.65 -5.44
N MET A 185 -2.86 4.80 -5.52
CA MET A 185 -2.92 3.55 -4.74
C MET A 185 -2.86 2.36 -5.68
N ILE A 186 -1.96 1.43 -5.39
CA ILE A 186 -1.71 0.23 -6.18
C ILE A 186 -2.23 -0.97 -5.41
N SER A 187 -3.37 -1.51 -5.79
CA SER A 187 -3.98 -2.64 -5.09
C SER A 187 -3.58 -3.96 -5.74
N ALA A 188 -2.95 -4.83 -4.97
CA ALA A 188 -2.56 -6.17 -5.40
C ALA A 188 -2.61 -7.15 -4.22
N ALA A 189 -3.10 -8.38 -4.49
CA ALA A 189 -3.16 -9.43 -3.49
C ALA A 189 -1.87 -10.25 -3.48
N ALA A 190 -1.34 -10.55 -2.29
CA ALA A 190 -0.35 -11.61 -2.11
C ALA A 190 -0.99 -12.99 -2.29
N VAL A 191 -0.21 -14.01 -2.59
CA VAL A 191 -0.65 -15.40 -2.43
C VAL A 191 -0.96 -15.63 -0.94
N HIS A 192 -2.01 -16.36 -0.62
CA HIS A 192 -2.30 -16.71 0.76
C HIS A 192 -1.57 -18.01 1.12
N ALA A 193 -0.30 -17.90 1.55
CA ALA A 193 0.59 -19.04 1.76
C ALA A 193 0.02 -20.07 2.74
N THR A 194 -0.54 -19.62 3.87
CA THR A 194 -1.20 -20.51 4.84
C THR A 194 -2.29 -21.37 4.19
N ASN A 195 -3.12 -20.77 3.33
CA ASN A 195 -4.18 -21.51 2.64
C ASN A 195 -3.63 -22.42 1.53
N VAL A 196 -2.51 -22.05 0.88
CA VAL A 196 -1.83 -22.95 -0.06
C VAL A 196 -1.33 -24.19 0.69
N GLN A 197 -0.68 -24.01 1.83
CA GLN A 197 -0.20 -25.13 2.67
C GLN A 197 -1.33 -26.06 3.11
N LEU A 198 -2.49 -25.50 3.44
CA LEU A 198 -3.65 -26.29 3.90
C LEU A 198 -4.40 -26.99 2.77
N TYR A 199 -4.59 -26.33 1.63
CA TYR A 199 -5.52 -26.81 0.59
C TYR A 199 -4.84 -27.20 -0.72
N MET A 200 -3.61 -26.76 -0.96
CA MET A 200 -2.83 -27.03 -2.19
C MET A 200 -1.34 -27.23 -1.90
N PRO A 201 -0.96 -28.11 -0.92
CA PRO A 201 0.44 -28.23 -0.47
C PRO A 201 1.40 -28.61 -1.59
N GLN A 202 0.93 -29.33 -2.62
CA GLN A 202 1.71 -29.69 -3.81
C GLN A 202 2.14 -28.50 -4.65
N ARG A 203 1.55 -27.32 -4.43
CA ARG A 203 1.86 -26.09 -5.15
C ARG A 203 2.65 -25.07 -4.31
N GLU A 204 3.03 -25.41 -3.09
CA GLU A 204 3.77 -24.49 -2.19
C GLU A 204 5.08 -24.00 -2.83
N SER A 205 5.77 -24.87 -3.56
CA SER A 205 7.02 -24.52 -4.27
C SER A 205 6.85 -23.45 -5.36
N GLU A 206 5.63 -23.15 -5.82
CA GLU A 206 5.34 -22.11 -6.80
C GLU A 206 5.32 -20.71 -6.18
N ILE A 207 5.12 -20.60 -4.85
CA ILE A 207 4.90 -19.33 -4.15
C ILE A 207 6.04 -18.31 -4.38
N PRO A 208 7.33 -18.65 -4.22
CA PRO A 208 8.40 -17.67 -4.37
C PRO A 208 8.43 -17.01 -5.75
N LEU A 209 8.31 -17.82 -6.81
CA LEU A 209 8.29 -17.32 -8.19
C LEU A 209 7.06 -16.44 -8.45
N GLN A 210 5.89 -16.88 -7.95
CA GLN A 210 4.65 -16.13 -8.12
C GLN A 210 4.70 -14.77 -7.41
N MET A 211 5.27 -14.72 -6.21
CA MET A 211 5.42 -13.48 -5.45
C MET A 211 6.40 -12.53 -6.12
N ALA A 212 7.55 -13.00 -6.62
CA ALA A 212 8.53 -12.19 -7.35
C ALA A 212 7.91 -11.60 -8.64
N ARG A 213 7.21 -12.42 -9.43
CA ARG A 213 6.50 -12.00 -10.63
C ARG A 213 5.49 -10.90 -10.32
N ARG A 214 4.68 -11.09 -9.29
CA ARG A 214 3.65 -10.13 -8.91
C ARG A 214 4.23 -8.86 -8.32
N ALA A 215 5.31 -8.94 -7.53
CA ALA A 215 6.06 -7.77 -7.06
C ALA A 215 6.59 -6.92 -8.23
N THR A 216 7.10 -7.56 -9.29
CA THR A 216 7.52 -6.87 -10.52
C THR A 216 6.35 -6.15 -11.18
N ARG A 217 5.20 -6.82 -11.34
CA ARG A 217 3.99 -6.20 -11.91
C ARG A 217 3.48 -5.01 -11.08
N ILE A 218 3.61 -5.05 -9.75
CA ILE A 218 3.26 -3.94 -8.86
C ILE A 218 4.11 -2.71 -9.19
N ILE A 219 5.43 -2.88 -9.32
CA ILE A 219 6.35 -1.78 -9.65
C ILE A 219 6.07 -1.24 -11.05
N GLU A 220 5.85 -2.11 -12.04
CA GLU A 220 5.48 -1.73 -13.40
C GLU A 220 4.17 -0.94 -13.44
N ALA A 221 3.14 -1.42 -12.75
CA ALA A 221 1.85 -0.73 -12.66
C ALA A 221 1.98 0.64 -11.96
N ALA A 222 2.74 0.71 -10.87
CA ALA A 222 3.02 1.97 -10.20
C ALA A 222 3.77 2.96 -11.11
N ALA A 223 4.67 2.48 -11.97
CA ALA A 223 5.43 3.32 -12.91
C ALA A 223 4.56 3.93 -14.02
N THR A 224 3.33 3.44 -14.24
CA THR A 224 2.36 4.08 -15.15
C THR A 224 1.73 5.34 -14.57
N THR A 225 1.87 5.56 -13.26
CA THR A 225 1.39 6.76 -12.57
C THR A 225 2.37 7.94 -12.72
N ASN A 226 1.94 9.12 -12.31
CA ASN A 226 2.83 10.27 -12.26
C ASN A 226 3.64 10.37 -10.94
N ALA A 227 3.63 9.32 -10.11
CA ALA A 227 4.37 9.28 -8.86
C ALA A 227 5.90 9.26 -9.12
N ASN A 228 6.65 9.84 -8.18
CA ASN A 228 8.10 9.78 -8.16
C ASN A 228 8.66 9.19 -6.85
N VAL A 229 7.75 8.82 -5.94
CA VAL A 229 8.02 7.99 -4.76
C VAL A 229 7.03 6.83 -4.75
N LEU A 230 7.54 5.61 -4.55
CA LEU A 230 6.74 4.41 -4.37
C LEU A 230 6.92 3.89 -2.94
N ILE A 231 5.81 3.67 -2.24
CA ILE A 231 5.81 3.12 -0.88
C ILE A 231 5.31 1.68 -0.94
N LEU A 232 6.20 0.79 -0.57
CA LEU A 232 6.01 -0.65 -0.43
C LEU A 232 6.01 -1.04 1.05
N GLY A 233 5.97 -2.33 1.36
CA GLY A 233 6.05 -2.82 2.73
C GLY A 233 6.05 -4.34 2.82
N ALA A 234 5.77 -4.90 4.00
CA ALA A 234 5.77 -6.34 4.28
C ALA A 234 4.51 -7.03 3.73
N TRP A 235 4.32 -6.94 2.44
CA TRP A 235 3.14 -7.40 1.71
C TRP A 235 2.96 -8.92 1.78
N GLY A 236 1.88 -9.36 2.45
CA GLY A 236 1.56 -10.77 2.65
C GLY A 236 2.23 -11.40 3.87
N VAL A 237 3.06 -10.65 4.63
CA VAL A 237 3.54 -11.06 5.95
C VAL A 237 2.41 -10.86 6.97
N GLY A 238 2.20 -11.81 7.85
CA GLY A 238 1.10 -11.80 8.82
C GLY A 238 0.01 -12.81 8.43
N GLU A 239 -1.23 -12.40 8.26
CA GLU A 239 -2.38 -13.28 8.00
C GLU A 239 -2.17 -14.21 6.79
N PHE A 240 -1.49 -13.74 5.73
CA PHE A 240 -1.24 -14.54 4.53
C PHE A 240 -0.08 -15.51 4.68
N GLY A 241 0.70 -15.43 5.76
CA GLY A 241 1.65 -16.45 6.21
C GLY A 241 2.99 -16.49 5.48
N HIS A 242 3.38 -15.42 4.78
CA HIS A 242 4.73 -15.34 4.20
C HIS A 242 5.79 -15.01 5.23
N THR A 243 7.00 -15.54 5.04
CA THR A 243 8.16 -15.08 5.81
C THR A 243 8.62 -13.70 5.32
N PRO A 244 9.15 -12.85 6.20
CA PRO A 244 9.68 -11.55 5.81
C PRO A 244 10.78 -11.65 4.74
N GLU A 245 11.65 -12.66 4.84
CA GLU A 245 12.76 -12.90 3.92
C GLU A 245 12.29 -13.23 2.50
N LEU A 246 11.22 -14.03 2.38
CA LEU A 246 10.62 -14.36 1.07
C LEU A 246 10.12 -13.09 0.39
N ILE A 247 9.38 -12.25 1.12
CA ILE A 247 8.82 -11.02 0.56
C ILE A 247 9.91 -9.99 0.25
N ALA A 248 10.89 -9.83 1.12
CA ALA A 248 12.05 -8.97 0.85
C ALA A 248 12.81 -9.44 -0.40
N THR A 249 12.99 -10.76 -0.57
CA THR A 249 13.61 -11.34 -1.77
C THR A 249 12.76 -11.11 -3.02
N ALA A 250 11.45 -11.28 -2.95
CA ALA A 250 10.55 -11.02 -4.07
C ALA A 250 10.64 -9.55 -4.54
N PHE A 251 10.67 -8.60 -3.63
CA PHE A 251 10.87 -7.20 -3.97
C PHE A 251 12.29 -6.90 -4.46
N GLN A 252 13.32 -7.56 -3.94
CA GLN A 252 14.68 -7.40 -4.47
C GLN A 252 14.73 -7.76 -5.96
N VAL A 253 14.18 -8.91 -6.35
CA VAL A 253 14.07 -9.30 -7.76
C VAL A 253 13.27 -8.27 -8.56
N ALA A 254 12.17 -7.77 -8.01
CA ALA A 254 11.34 -6.77 -8.67
C ALA A 254 12.05 -5.42 -8.86
N LEU A 255 12.98 -5.06 -7.97
CA LEU A 255 13.79 -3.84 -8.09
C LEU A 255 14.79 -3.86 -9.25
N GLU A 256 15.08 -5.01 -9.85
CA GLU A 256 15.88 -5.13 -11.07
C GLU A 256 15.12 -4.65 -12.32
N SER A 257 13.79 -4.52 -12.24
CA SER A 257 12.97 -4.01 -13.34
C SER A 257 13.34 -2.59 -13.73
N ARG A 258 13.37 -2.33 -15.04
CA ARG A 258 13.58 -0.96 -15.57
C ARG A 258 12.52 0.03 -15.11
N ALA A 259 11.35 -0.45 -14.71
CA ALA A 259 10.25 0.37 -14.21
C ALA A 259 10.63 1.15 -12.93
N THR A 260 11.59 0.68 -12.14
CA THR A 260 12.13 1.39 -10.96
C THR A 260 12.69 2.76 -11.29
N ARG A 261 13.17 2.96 -12.53
CA ARG A 261 13.68 4.26 -13.01
C ARG A 261 12.60 5.34 -13.16
N ALA A 262 11.33 5.02 -12.99
CA ALA A 262 10.27 6.00 -12.89
C ALA A 262 10.30 6.76 -11.54
N PHE A 263 10.94 6.18 -10.52
CA PHE A 263 10.94 6.68 -9.14
C PHE A 263 12.30 7.26 -8.73
N ALA A 264 12.26 8.38 -8.01
CA ALA A 264 13.43 8.91 -7.29
C ALA A 264 13.70 8.08 -6.03
N ILE A 265 12.62 7.62 -5.38
CA ILE A 265 12.68 6.91 -4.11
C ILE A 265 11.71 5.74 -4.12
N ILE A 266 12.15 4.62 -3.54
CA ILE A 266 11.31 3.48 -3.17
C ILE A 266 11.47 3.27 -1.67
N ASP A 267 10.40 3.47 -0.92
CA ASP A 267 10.37 3.31 0.53
C ASP A 267 9.69 1.99 0.91
N PHE A 268 10.25 1.26 1.86
CA PHE A 268 9.59 0.17 2.56
C PHE A 268 9.12 0.65 3.92
N ALA A 269 7.80 0.76 4.09
CA ALA A 269 7.16 1.12 5.34
C ALA A 269 6.79 -0.17 6.10
N ILE A 270 7.50 -0.44 7.17
CA ILE A 270 7.39 -1.66 7.97
C ILE A 270 7.11 -1.25 9.43
N PRO A 271 5.85 -1.02 9.81
CA PRO A 271 5.51 -0.71 11.19
C PRO A 271 5.79 -1.95 12.04
N ASP A 272 6.74 -1.84 12.94
CA ASP A 272 7.17 -2.92 13.77
C ASP A 272 7.17 -2.49 15.24
N ILE A 273 6.34 -3.17 16.04
CA ILE A 273 5.94 -2.77 17.38
C ILE A 273 7.04 -3.02 18.42
N ALA A 274 8.02 -3.84 18.10
CA ALA A 274 9.15 -4.09 18.98
C ALA A 274 10.47 -3.71 18.29
N PRO A 275 11.47 -3.18 19.03
CA PRO A 275 12.69 -2.61 18.45
C PRO A 275 13.57 -3.60 17.68
N MET A 276 13.22 -4.88 17.64
CA MET A 276 14.00 -5.94 17.02
C MET A 276 13.11 -6.99 16.34
N THR A 277 11.94 -6.63 15.81
CA THR A 277 11.08 -7.63 15.21
C THR A 277 11.67 -8.16 13.89
N PRO A 278 11.46 -9.45 13.57
CA PRO A 278 12.08 -10.08 12.42
C PRO A 278 11.67 -9.43 11.09
N VAL A 279 10.50 -8.81 11.02
CA VAL A 279 9.99 -8.20 9.77
C VAL A 279 10.84 -7.00 9.37
N TYR A 280 10.99 -6.01 10.27
CA TYR A 280 11.79 -4.82 9.99
C TYR A 280 13.26 -5.18 9.73
N VAL A 281 13.81 -6.08 10.55
CA VAL A 281 15.22 -6.52 10.43
C VAL A 281 15.48 -7.20 9.08
N ALA A 282 14.59 -8.08 8.61
CA ALA A 282 14.73 -8.75 7.33
C ALA A 282 14.78 -7.75 6.17
N PHE A 283 13.86 -6.79 6.15
CA PHE A 283 13.85 -5.74 5.12
C PHE A 283 15.05 -4.80 5.24
N ARG A 284 15.40 -4.35 6.44
CA ARG A 284 16.56 -3.51 6.66
C ARG A 284 17.84 -4.18 6.19
N ASN A 285 18.07 -5.42 6.54
CA ASN A 285 19.27 -6.16 6.13
C ASN A 285 19.33 -6.36 4.62
N ARG A 286 18.17 -6.55 3.96
CA ARG A 286 18.11 -6.75 2.52
C ARG A 286 18.34 -5.46 1.71
N PHE A 287 17.88 -4.31 2.20
CA PHE A 287 17.85 -3.08 1.43
C PHE A 287 18.80 -1.99 1.95
N HIS A 288 19.36 -2.14 3.16
CA HIS A 288 20.32 -1.15 3.69
C HIS A 288 21.72 -1.27 3.08
N GLU A 289 22.09 -2.43 2.56
CA GLU A 289 23.41 -2.67 1.93
C GLU A 289 23.55 -2.10 0.51
N GLN A 290 22.46 -1.61 -0.10
CA GLN A 290 22.50 -1.07 -1.47
C GLN A 290 22.75 0.46 -1.53
N SER A 291 23.14 1.08 -0.44
CA SER A 291 23.44 2.53 -0.35
C SER A 291 24.97 2.80 -0.39
N VAL A 292 25.73 2.05 -1.20
CA VAL A 292 27.16 2.32 -1.44
C VAL A 292 27.37 2.96 -2.81
#